data_009f6b1ed7a18f3e40aafd0443f43781
#
_entry.id   009f6b1ed7a18f3e40aafd0443f43781
#
_cell.length_a   1.000
_cell.length_b   1.000
_cell.length_c   1.000
_cell.angle_alpha   90.00
_cell.angle_beta   90.00
_cell.angle_gamma   90.00
#
_symmetry.space_group_name_H-M   'P 1'
#
loop_
_entity.id
_entity.type
_entity.pdbx_description
1 polymer ?
#
loop_
_entity_poly.entity_id
_entity_poly.type
_entity_poly.pdbx_seq_one_letter_code
_entity_poly.pdbx_strand_id
1 'polypeptide(L)'
;SDNRIKELKKSFPYSVIQSIFIIVVFYLTINLYHKTCFIRRSYQYLSGLETDIRSALNLPTGSVSFTREGDFYNNHRTFSSFMTGLSYVLILGALLVSFLGMRLLNDLHAQDYFILITDTCLTLGILYFFSIYAHASLKK
;
A
#
# COMPACT_ATOMS: atom_id res chain seq x y z
N SER A 1 -35.08 27.10 -10.73
CA SER A 1 -34.06 26.52 -9.80
C SER A 1 -33.76 25.07 -10.14
N ASP A 2 -34.75 24.21 -10.35
CA ASP A 2 -34.56 22.77 -10.65
C ASP A 2 -33.85 22.47 -11.97
N ASN A 3 -34.04 23.28 -13.00
CA ASN A 3 -33.39 23.10 -14.29
C ASN A 3 -31.89 23.36 -14.25
N ARG A 4 -31.41 24.32 -13.44
CA ARG A 4 -29.99 24.59 -13.23
C ARG A 4 -29.30 23.46 -12.46
N ILE A 5 -30.00 22.85 -11.51
CA ILE A 5 -29.47 21.71 -10.76
C ILE A 5 -29.35 20.45 -11.67
N LYS A 6 -30.32 20.27 -12.58
CA LYS A 6 -30.29 19.21 -13.61
C LYS A 6 -29.19 19.44 -14.64
N GLU A 7 -28.94 20.68 -15.04
CA GLU A 7 -27.83 21.02 -15.96
C GLU A 7 -26.47 20.86 -15.29
N LEU A 8 -26.31 21.24 -14.02
CA LEU A 8 -25.09 21.01 -13.23
C LEU A 8 -24.81 19.51 -13.01
N LYS A 9 -25.84 18.71 -12.77
CA LYS A 9 -25.69 17.23 -12.75
C LYS A 9 -25.30 16.63 -14.08
N LYS A 10 -25.66 17.27 -15.19
CA LYS A 10 -25.30 16.86 -16.55
C LYS A 10 -23.89 17.33 -16.95
N SER A 11 -23.39 18.40 -16.32
CA SER A 11 -22.09 19.02 -16.62
C SER A 11 -20.89 18.30 -15.96
N PHE A 12 -21.10 17.55 -14.86
CA PHE A 12 -20.06 16.72 -14.25
C PHE A 12 -20.57 15.29 -14.11
N PRO A 13 -20.26 14.40 -15.05
CA PRO A 13 -20.66 13.02 -14.93
C PRO A 13 -20.01 12.40 -13.67
N TYR A 14 -20.85 11.90 -12.76
CA TYR A 14 -20.45 11.26 -11.51
C TYR A 14 -19.35 10.19 -11.72
N SER A 15 -19.35 9.55 -12.89
CA SER A 15 -18.32 8.60 -13.30
C SER A 15 -16.90 9.18 -13.39
N VAL A 16 -16.77 10.43 -13.88
CA VAL A 16 -15.46 11.10 -13.97
C VAL A 16 -14.87 11.38 -12.59
N ILE A 17 -15.70 11.84 -11.65
CA ILE A 17 -15.26 12.06 -10.27
C ILE A 17 -14.77 10.76 -9.64
N GLN A 18 -15.51 9.68 -9.85
CA GLN A 18 -15.11 8.36 -9.33
C GLN A 18 -13.82 7.84 -9.98
N SER A 19 -13.59 8.07 -11.27
CA SER A 19 -12.33 7.70 -11.93
C SER A 19 -11.14 8.46 -11.35
N ILE A 20 -11.32 9.74 -10.98
CA ILE A 20 -10.28 10.50 -10.26
C ILE A 20 -9.95 9.83 -8.92
N PHE A 21 -10.95 9.34 -8.18
CA PHE A 21 -10.71 8.61 -6.93
C PHE A 21 -9.89 7.33 -7.15
N ILE A 22 -10.14 6.57 -8.23
CA ILE A 22 -9.33 5.38 -8.55
C ILE A 22 -7.87 5.77 -8.79
N ILE A 23 -7.59 6.87 -9.49
CA ILE A 23 -6.24 7.37 -9.72
C ILE A 23 -5.56 7.71 -8.37
N VAL A 24 -6.29 8.38 -7.47
CA VAL A 24 -5.78 8.70 -6.13
C VAL A 24 -5.47 7.42 -5.34
N VAL A 25 -6.37 6.44 -5.35
CA VAL A 25 -6.17 5.15 -4.68
C VAL A 25 -4.96 4.41 -5.26
N PHE A 26 -4.79 4.42 -6.57
CA PHE A 26 -3.63 3.85 -7.25
C PHE A 26 -2.32 4.52 -6.80
N TYR A 27 -2.28 5.85 -6.81
CA TYR A 27 -1.14 6.61 -6.31
C TYR A 27 -0.80 6.30 -4.85
N LEU A 28 -1.82 6.26 -3.97
CA LEU A 28 -1.62 5.93 -2.55
C LEU A 28 -1.10 4.50 -2.37
N THR A 29 -1.56 3.55 -3.15
CA THR A 29 -1.10 2.15 -3.10
C THR A 29 0.37 2.02 -3.51
N ILE A 30 0.79 2.73 -4.56
CA ILE A 30 2.19 2.80 -4.97
C ILE A 30 3.05 3.43 -3.87
N ASN A 31 2.60 4.55 -3.28
CA ASN A 31 3.33 5.20 -2.18
C ASN A 31 3.47 4.30 -0.96
N LEU A 32 2.43 3.56 -0.60
CA LEU A 32 2.46 2.60 0.49
C LEU A 32 3.53 1.52 0.25
N TYR A 33 3.56 0.97 -0.95
CA TYR A 33 4.58 0.01 -1.36
C TYR A 33 5.99 0.61 -1.30
N HIS A 34 6.20 1.79 -1.88
CA HIS A 34 7.49 2.48 -1.87
C HIS A 34 8.00 2.75 -0.45
N LYS A 35 7.14 3.26 0.44
CA LYS A 35 7.50 3.51 1.85
C LYS A 35 7.88 2.22 2.57
N THR A 36 7.14 1.15 2.35
CA THR A 36 7.44 -0.17 2.95
C THR A 36 8.79 -0.71 2.47
N CYS A 37 9.09 -0.61 1.18
CA CYS A 37 10.38 -1.00 0.62
C CYS A 37 11.53 -0.14 1.16
N PHE A 38 11.32 1.18 1.28
CA PHE A 38 12.31 2.10 1.82
C PHE A 38 12.66 1.77 3.27
N ILE A 39 11.64 1.59 4.11
CA ILE A 39 11.83 1.21 5.53
C ILE A 39 12.62 -0.10 5.63
N ARG A 40 12.26 -1.12 4.85
CA ARG A 40 13.00 -2.40 4.83
C ARG A 40 14.47 -2.24 4.48
N ARG A 41 14.76 -1.50 3.41
CA ARG A 41 16.15 -1.24 3.00
C ARG A 41 16.93 -0.47 4.06
N SER A 42 16.29 0.49 4.72
CA SER A 42 16.90 1.26 5.80
C SER A 42 17.29 0.38 6.99
N TYR A 43 16.45 -0.55 7.40
CA TYR A 43 16.79 -1.50 8.46
C TYR A 43 17.89 -2.49 8.07
N GLN A 44 17.90 -2.97 6.83
CA GLN A 44 18.99 -3.81 6.33
C GLN A 44 20.33 -3.07 6.31
N TYR A 45 20.32 -1.82 5.86
CA TYR A 45 21.51 -0.96 5.86
C TYR A 45 22.00 -0.69 7.28
N LEU A 46 21.09 -0.36 8.20
CA LEU A 46 21.41 -0.12 9.60
C LEU A 46 22.03 -1.37 10.27
N SER A 47 21.46 -2.54 10.04
CA SER A 47 22.02 -3.82 10.53
C SER A 47 23.43 -4.08 10.00
N GLY A 48 23.67 -3.79 8.72
CA GLY A 48 25.01 -3.89 8.14
C GLY A 48 26.01 -2.94 8.80
N LEU A 49 25.61 -1.67 8.96
CA LEU A 49 26.44 -0.64 9.60
C LEU A 49 26.77 -0.99 11.06
N GLU A 50 25.79 -1.48 11.81
CA GLU A 50 25.98 -1.95 13.20
C GLU A 50 26.99 -3.10 13.27
N THR A 51 26.97 -4.02 12.30
CA THR A 51 27.92 -5.12 12.20
C THR A 51 29.33 -4.63 11.91
N ASP A 52 29.48 -3.69 10.98
CA ASP A 52 30.76 -3.11 10.60
C ASP A 52 31.40 -2.34 11.75
N ILE A 53 30.62 -1.51 12.46
CA ILE A 53 31.09 -0.76 13.64
C ILE A 53 31.52 -1.72 14.76
N ARG A 54 30.77 -2.80 14.99
CA ARG A 54 31.15 -3.82 15.96
C ARG A 54 32.47 -4.48 15.64
N SER A 55 32.67 -4.84 14.38
CA SER A 55 33.92 -5.46 13.95
C SER A 55 35.09 -4.49 14.10
N ALA A 56 34.90 -3.22 13.76
CA ALA A 56 35.93 -2.21 13.87
C ALA A 56 36.32 -1.89 15.33
N LEU A 57 35.37 -1.96 16.27
CA LEU A 57 35.59 -1.69 17.69
C LEU A 57 35.97 -2.93 18.50
N ASN A 58 36.06 -4.12 17.87
CA ASN A 58 36.31 -5.41 18.56
C ASN A 58 35.39 -5.64 19.76
N LEU A 59 34.12 -5.27 19.68
CA LEU A 59 33.17 -5.41 20.77
C LEU A 59 32.71 -6.86 20.91
N PRO A 60 32.67 -7.42 22.16
CA PRO A 60 32.19 -8.77 22.38
C PRO A 60 30.70 -8.89 21.98
N THR A 61 30.33 -10.08 21.51
CA THR A 61 29.00 -10.41 20.96
C THR A 61 27.82 -10.18 21.92
N GLY A 62 28.07 -9.85 23.18
CA GLY A 62 27.06 -9.62 24.22
C GLY A 62 27.00 -8.20 24.76
N SER A 63 27.84 -7.25 24.26
CA SER A 63 27.83 -5.90 24.82
C SER A 63 26.55 -5.13 24.46
N VAL A 64 25.86 -4.71 25.50
CA VAL A 64 24.59 -3.94 25.45
C VAL A 64 24.85 -2.46 25.08
N SER A 65 26.13 -2.06 24.91
CA SER A 65 26.53 -0.68 24.68
C SER A 65 26.17 -0.13 23.32
N PHE A 66 25.65 -0.95 22.42
CA PHE A 66 25.23 -0.56 21.10
C PHE A 66 23.78 -1.02 20.88
N THR A 67 22.89 -0.08 20.58
CA THR A 67 21.49 -0.41 20.26
C THR A 67 21.45 -1.27 19.01
N ARG A 68 20.99 -2.51 19.16
CA ARG A 68 20.79 -3.47 18.06
C ARG A 68 19.46 -3.21 17.36
N GLU A 69 19.16 -1.98 17.02
CA GLU A 69 17.85 -1.66 16.43
C GLU A 69 17.66 -2.32 15.06
N GLY A 70 18.68 -2.30 14.19
CA GLY A 70 18.61 -2.92 12.89
C GLY A 70 18.45 -4.43 12.96
N ASP A 71 19.23 -5.10 13.80
CA ASP A 71 19.20 -6.55 14.01
C ASP A 71 17.92 -6.99 14.75
N PHE A 72 17.48 -6.23 15.73
CA PHE A 72 16.23 -6.46 16.44
C PHE A 72 15.01 -6.44 15.51
N TYR A 73 14.88 -5.42 14.68
CA TYR A 73 13.77 -5.31 13.71
C TYR A 73 13.85 -6.32 12.57
N ASN A 74 15.06 -6.73 12.19
CA ASN A 74 15.25 -7.70 11.12
C ASN A 74 15.00 -9.15 11.58
N ASN A 75 15.38 -9.50 12.83
CA ASN A 75 15.34 -10.86 13.33
C ASN A 75 14.21 -11.15 14.33
N HIS A 76 13.66 -10.13 15.01
CA HIS A 76 12.64 -10.31 16.05
C HIS A 76 11.27 -9.77 15.62
N ARG A 77 10.68 -10.41 14.61
CA ARG A 77 9.28 -10.16 14.31
C ARG A 77 8.41 -10.87 15.35
N THR A 78 8.00 -10.14 16.38
CA THR A 78 7.09 -10.63 17.41
C THR A 78 5.75 -11.04 16.76
N PHE A 79 5.10 -12.10 17.29
CA PHE A 79 3.77 -12.54 16.84
C PHE A 79 2.76 -11.37 16.78
N SER A 80 2.82 -10.45 17.74
CA SER A 80 2.00 -9.24 17.75
C SER A 80 2.23 -8.37 16.51
N SER A 81 3.49 -8.16 16.09
CA SER A 81 3.81 -7.38 14.90
C SER A 81 3.30 -8.05 13.61
N PHE A 82 3.34 -9.38 13.54
CA PHE A 82 2.76 -10.14 12.44
C PHE A 82 1.23 -9.98 12.40
N MET A 83 0.55 -10.12 13.54
CA MET A 83 -0.90 -9.96 13.64
C MET A 83 -1.35 -8.55 13.28
N THR A 84 -0.60 -7.52 13.72
CA THR A 84 -0.85 -6.14 13.32
C THR A 84 -0.74 -5.96 11.81
N GLY A 85 0.34 -6.45 11.19
CA GLY A 85 0.51 -6.40 9.74
C GLY A 85 -0.61 -7.13 8.99
N LEU A 86 -1.00 -8.31 9.44
CA LEU A 86 -2.09 -9.09 8.87
C LEU A 86 -3.42 -8.33 8.96
N SER A 87 -3.72 -7.71 10.12
CA SER A 87 -4.94 -6.92 10.29
C SER A 87 -5.01 -5.74 9.32
N TYR A 88 -3.91 -5.01 9.13
CA TYR A 88 -3.86 -3.92 8.15
C TYR A 88 -4.07 -4.41 6.71
N VAL A 89 -3.45 -5.52 6.33
CA VAL A 89 -3.61 -6.11 5.00
C VAL A 89 -5.05 -6.55 4.77
N LEU A 90 -5.68 -7.18 5.77
CA LEU A 90 -7.08 -7.65 5.66
C LEU A 90 -8.07 -6.48 5.56
N ILE A 91 -7.94 -5.47 6.43
CA ILE A 91 -8.84 -4.30 6.43
C ILE A 91 -8.68 -3.51 5.13
N LEU A 92 -7.45 -3.19 4.75
CA LEU A 92 -7.19 -2.44 3.53
C LEU A 92 -7.60 -3.24 2.29
N GLY A 93 -7.33 -4.54 2.26
CA GLY A 93 -7.75 -5.44 1.19
C GLY A 93 -9.27 -5.50 1.04
N ALA A 94 -10.00 -5.66 2.13
CA ALA A 94 -11.47 -5.67 2.11
C ALA A 94 -12.06 -4.35 1.59
N LEU A 95 -11.51 -3.21 2.03
CA LEU A 95 -11.93 -1.89 1.57
C LEU A 95 -11.64 -1.70 0.07
N LEU A 96 -10.44 -2.07 -0.39
CA LEU A 96 -10.07 -1.99 -1.80
C LEU A 96 -10.97 -2.87 -2.68
N VAL A 97 -11.16 -4.14 -2.32
CA VAL A 97 -12.01 -5.06 -3.09
C VAL A 97 -13.45 -4.56 -3.14
N SER A 98 -14.00 -4.08 -2.03
CA SER A 98 -15.36 -3.53 -1.99
C SER A 98 -15.50 -2.29 -2.88
N PHE A 99 -14.55 -1.35 -2.77
CA PHE A 99 -14.58 -0.12 -3.56
C PHE A 99 -14.42 -0.40 -5.07
N LEU A 100 -13.42 -1.18 -5.45
CA LEU A 100 -13.14 -1.50 -6.85
C LEU A 100 -14.24 -2.38 -7.46
N GLY A 101 -14.79 -3.33 -6.70
CA GLY A 101 -15.90 -4.17 -7.14
C GLY A 101 -17.17 -3.36 -7.43
N MET A 102 -17.56 -2.48 -6.51
CA MET A 102 -18.69 -1.59 -6.73
C MET A 102 -18.48 -0.65 -7.91
N ARG A 103 -17.27 -0.17 -8.09
CA ARG A 103 -16.93 0.72 -9.20
C ARG A 103 -17.06 0.02 -10.55
N LEU A 104 -16.46 -1.16 -10.71
CA LEU A 104 -16.55 -1.94 -11.96
C LEU A 104 -17.99 -2.34 -12.29
N LEU A 105 -18.80 -2.69 -11.28
CA LEU A 105 -20.22 -2.98 -11.49
C LEU A 105 -20.98 -1.75 -12.00
N ASN A 106 -20.70 -0.56 -11.48
CA ASN A 106 -21.32 0.67 -11.94
C ASN A 106 -20.91 1.01 -13.38
N ASP A 107 -19.65 0.81 -13.76
CA ASP A 107 -19.15 1.08 -15.11
C ASP A 107 -19.72 0.11 -16.14
N LEU A 108 -19.92 -1.15 -15.77
CA LEU A 108 -20.62 -2.13 -16.60
C LEU A 108 -22.06 -1.71 -16.94
N HIS A 109 -22.75 -1.05 -15.98
CA HIS A 109 -24.12 -0.56 -16.20
C HIS A 109 -24.17 0.74 -16.98
N ALA A 110 -23.11 1.55 -16.92
CA ALA A 110 -23.05 2.84 -17.59
C ALA A 110 -22.81 2.77 -19.12
N GLN A 111 -22.40 1.60 -19.63
CA GLN A 111 -22.09 1.32 -21.05
C GLN A 111 -21.04 2.26 -21.67
N ASP A 112 -20.20 2.87 -20.88
CA ASP A 112 -19.09 3.70 -21.36
C ASP A 112 -17.80 2.87 -21.42
N TYR A 113 -17.55 2.28 -22.59
CA TYR A 113 -16.43 1.36 -22.81
C TYR A 113 -15.06 1.97 -22.53
N PHE A 114 -14.87 3.26 -22.80
CA PHE A 114 -13.58 3.92 -22.57
C PHE A 114 -13.26 4.02 -21.08
N ILE A 115 -14.22 4.46 -20.29
CA ILE A 115 -14.09 4.53 -18.82
C ILE A 115 -13.90 3.14 -18.23
N LEU A 116 -14.68 2.15 -18.69
CA LEU A 116 -14.59 0.78 -18.23
C LEU A 116 -13.19 0.18 -18.46
N ILE A 117 -12.60 0.36 -19.64
CA ILE A 117 -11.25 -0.15 -19.95
C ILE A 117 -10.21 0.53 -19.05
N THR A 118 -10.28 1.86 -18.93
CA THR A 118 -9.34 2.63 -18.11
C THR A 118 -9.41 2.21 -16.64
N ASP A 119 -10.60 2.13 -16.08
CA ASP A 119 -10.82 1.77 -14.67
C ASP A 119 -10.45 0.30 -14.41
N THR A 120 -10.64 -0.59 -15.38
CA THR A 120 -10.19 -1.99 -15.28
C THR A 120 -8.66 -2.07 -15.26
N CYS A 121 -7.95 -1.36 -16.12
CA CYS A 121 -6.48 -1.33 -16.13
C CYS A 121 -5.93 -0.79 -14.82
N LEU A 122 -6.50 0.31 -14.29
CA LEU A 122 -6.11 0.87 -13.00
C LEU A 122 -6.39 -0.10 -11.85
N THR A 123 -7.53 -0.78 -11.87
CA THR A 123 -7.90 -1.79 -10.88
C THR A 123 -6.88 -2.94 -10.82
N LEU A 124 -6.49 -3.46 -11.98
CA LEU A 124 -5.46 -4.50 -12.07
C LEU A 124 -4.10 -4.01 -11.53
N GLY A 125 -3.73 -2.77 -11.82
CA GLY A 125 -2.54 -2.13 -11.27
C GLY A 125 -2.58 -2.02 -9.74
N ILE A 126 -3.71 -1.57 -9.18
CA ILE A 126 -3.91 -1.47 -7.73
C ILE A 126 -3.77 -2.86 -7.07
N LEU A 127 -4.44 -3.88 -7.60
CA LEU A 127 -4.39 -5.24 -7.07
C LEU A 127 -2.96 -5.83 -7.15
N TYR A 128 -2.24 -5.55 -8.22
CA TYR A 128 -0.84 -5.97 -8.37
C TYR A 128 0.05 -5.36 -7.28
N PHE A 129 0.06 -4.02 -7.14
CA PHE A 129 0.87 -3.35 -6.12
C PHE A 129 0.46 -3.71 -4.69
N PHE A 130 -0.84 -3.88 -4.45
CA PHE A 130 -1.34 -4.33 -3.16
C PHE A 130 -0.89 -5.75 -2.84
N SER A 131 -0.89 -6.67 -3.82
CA SER A 131 -0.40 -8.05 -3.64
C SER A 131 1.08 -8.08 -3.27
N ILE A 132 1.90 -7.26 -3.93
CA ILE A 132 3.33 -7.14 -3.60
C ILE A 132 3.51 -6.54 -2.20
N TYR A 133 2.75 -5.51 -1.84
CA TYR A 133 2.75 -4.93 -0.50
C TYR A 133 2.37 -5.96 0.57
N ALA A 134 1.28 -6.71 0.36
CA ALA A 134 0.83 -7.75 1.27
C ALA A 134 1.89 -8.84 1.45
N HIS A 135 2.48 -9.32 0.34
CA HIS A 135 3.57 -10.28 0.37
C HIS A 135 4.78 -9.74 1.15
N ALA A 136 5.17 -8.49 0.88
CA ALA A 136 6.27 -7.85 1.59
C ALA A 136 5.99 -7.65 3.08
N SER A 137 4.74 -7.37 3.46
CA SER A 137 4.32 -7.18 4.85
C SER A 137 4.23 -8.48 5.65
N LEU A 138 3.87 -9.58 5.00
CA LEU A 138 3.64 -10.89 5.64
C LEU A 138 4.87 -11.82 5.57
N LYS A 139 5.78 -11.59 4.62
CA LYS A 139 7.00 -12.39 4.51
C LYS A 139 7.95 -12.12 5.68
N LYS A 140 8.44 -13.19 6.29
CA LYS A 140 9.51 -13.19 7.30
C LYS A 140 10.83 -12.72 6.70
#